data_0601274f9fa1e8c6bd62e12bdb642f32
#
_entry.id   0601274f9fa1e8c6bd62e12bdb642f32
#
_cell.length_a   1.000
_cell.length_b   1.000
_cell.length_c   1.000
_cell.angle_alpha   90.00
_cell.angle_beta   90.00
_cell.angle_gamma   90.00
#
_symmetry.space_group_name_H-M   'P 1'
#
loop_
_entity.id
_entity.type
_entity.pdbx_description
1 polymer ?
#
loop_
_entity_poly.entity_id
_entity_poly.type
_entity_poly.pdbx_seq_one_letter_code
_entity_poly.pdbx_strand_id
1 'polypeptide(L)'
;MEIRNGKLHLSQDDIENIISNRIKEIQDKLDDSYYKIKNGEMSPRAPEITMLDEKNYGKSDFMGSYEEFKDEQIISYVKKYVQAMKNNKRIPPSVFDFLKRTVKKNAIEPDEARPDWLDKLENGMKMADEYAQNRADAIVTDNRNFYIPAVIERCLSYIEEERAANTVRAPQVKTHWQTLFKKFKEYKQQIKGTGDLTLQKDYTCLEAIFDLIDKKYVENLTAKDCDFISQKIYYIPKNWKKTDLYKKKKLKNCLTEDITEKNISTTTVKKYLRSFKEFLTYAQRKGYVSLALNVQLEIPSRETRESYDPFTKAELKKIFNPETYPYMQDEQFAFRYFIPLMALFSGARLNELCQLYLDDIKKEGNIYYMLFTDERKDQHIKNKSSKRIVPIHPKVMEMGFEEYYMSVRAKRKERLFYQLSYSDANHYTDKMSKWFGRYLDELGIKSKRKVFHSFRHLVKPELRDAGIPQEYQNAICGWEGQDTGERTYGSNFKINVLYNELCKLKFPFLDENLKKIRERQITPRLA
;
A
#
# COMPACT_ATOMS: atom_id res chain seq x y z
N MET A 1 27.07 -34.44 14.08
CA MET A 1 27.39 -34.27 15.51
C MET A 1 27.64 -35.64 16.13
N GLU A 2 28.80 -35.85 16.67
CA GLU A 2 29.17 -37.09 17.36
C GLU A 2 29.65 -36.75 18.79
N ILE A 3 29.44 -37.66 19.73
CA ILE A 3 29.99 -37.56 21.05
C ILE A 3 31.09 -38.60 21.18
N ARG A 4 32.34 -38.17 21.29
CA ARG A 4 33.49 -39.04 21.49
C ARG A 4 34.02 -38.75 22.90
N ASN A 5 34.21 -39.79 23.71
CA ASN A 5 34.72 -39.70 25.12
C ASN A 5 33.98 -38.64 25.97
N GLY A 6 32.64 -38.57 25.84
CA GLY A 6 31.83 -37.62 26.59
C GLY A 6 31.89 -36.15 26.08
N LYS A 7 32.68 -35.86 25.05
CA LYS A 7 32.82 -34.52 24.45
C LYS A 7 32.12 -34.42 23.11
N LEU A 8 31.52 -33.25 22.84
CA LEU A 8 30.81 -32.94 21.60
C LEU A 8 31.85 -32.66 20.49
N HIS A 9 31.77 -33.40 19.37
CA HIS A 9 32.52 -33.14 18.16
C HIS A 9 31.58 -32.73 17.02
N LEU A 10 31.89 -31.60 16.39
CA LEU A 10 31.17 -31.11 15.22
C LEU A 10 31.99 -31.34 13.94
N SER A 11 31.38 -31.94 12.93
CA SER A 11 31.97 -31.97 11.60
C SER A 11 31.85 -30.60 10.93
N GLN A 12 32.58 -30.40 9.83
CA GLN A 12 32.47 -29.17 9.03
C GLN A 12 31.02 -28.93 8.58
N ASP A 13 30.33 -29.99 8.14
CA ASP A 13 28.93 -29.94 7.70
C ASP A 13 27.97 -29.57 8.86
N ASP A 14 28.24 -30.05 10.07
CA ASP A 14 27.45 -29.67 11.25
C ASP A 14 27.60 -28.18 11.56
N ILE A 15 28.83 -27.63 11.43
CA ILE A 15 29.13 -26.21 11.66
C ILE A 15 28.39 -25.36 10.61
N GLU A 16 28.50 -25.73 9.32
CA GLU A 16 27.85 -25.00 8.23
C GLU A 16 26.31 -25.04 8.35
N ASN A 17 25.75 -26.17 8.79
CA ASN A 17 24.32 -26.29 9.07
C ASN A 17 23.88 -25.38 10.22
N ILE A 18 24.65 -25.29 11.30
CA ILE A 18 24.34 -24.40 12.44
C ILE A 18 24.38 -22.94 12.00
N ILE A 19 25.41 -22.54 11.27
CA ILE A 19 25.57 -21.18 10.75
C ILE A 19 24.43 -20.85 9.77
N SER A 20 24.11 -21.76 8.84
CA SER A 20 23.04 -21.61 7.87
C SER A 20 21.67 -21.40 8.52
N ASN A 21 21.35 -22.16 9.58
CA ASN A 21 20.12 -21.97 10.33
C ASN A 21 20.09 -20.61 11.04
N ARG A 22 21.24 -20.14 11.57
CA ARG A 22 21.33 -18.80 12.18
C ARG A 22 21.10 -17.69 11.15
N ILE A 23 21.71 -17.79 9.97
CA ILE A 23 21.52 -16.83 8.87
C ILE A 23 20.07 -16.79 8.43
N LYS A 24 19.41 -17.95 8.29
CA LYS A 24 18.01 -18.06 7.92
C LYS A 24 17.09 -17.34 8.92
N GLU A 25 17.34 -17.53 10.22
CA GLU A 25 16.61 -16.82 11.28
C GLU A 25 16.81 -15.29 11.20
N ILE A 26 18.05 -14.86 10.97
CA ILE A 26 18.39 -13.45 10.78
C ILE A 26 17.67 -12.87 9.57
N GLN A 27 17.67 -13.57 8.43
CA GLN A 27 16.97 -13.13 7.21
C GLN A 27 15.48 -12.97 7.44
N ASP A 28 14.83 -13.96 8.08
CA ASP A 28 13.40 -13.92 8.37
C ASP A 28 13.04 -12.71 9.26
N LYS A 29 13.87 -12.39 10.26
CA LYS A 29 13.68 -11.23 11.15
C LYS A 29 13.90 -9.90 10.44
N LEU A 30 14.94 -9.79 9.62
CA LEU A 30 15.24 -8.58 8.86
C LEU A 30 14.20 -8.30 7.80
N ASP A 31 13.68 -9.32 7.12
CA ASP A 31 12.63 -9.18 6.13
C ASP A 31 11.31 -8.71 6.78
N ASP A 32 10.99 -9.19 7.99
CA ASP A 32 9.84 -8.72 8.78
C ASP A 32 10.02 -7.26 9.24
N SER A 33 11.22 -6.90 9.74
CA SER A 33 11.56 -5.53 10.15
C SER A 33 11.54 -4.56 8.97
N TYR A 34 12.11 -4.94 7.83
CA TYR A 34 12.06 -4.15 6.59
C TYR A 34 10.62 -3.87 6.16
N TYR A 35 9.76 -4.88 6.25
CA TYR A 35 8.35 -4.73 5.93
C TYR A 35 7.64 -3.74 6.86
N LYS A 36 7.91 -3.81 8.17
CA LYS A 36 7.36 -2.90 9.18
C LYS A 36 7.84 -1.46 8.99
N ILE A 37 9.13 -1.25 8.72
CA ILE A 37 9.70 0.07 8.42
C ILE A 37 9.04 0.67 7.17
N LYS A 38 8.91 -0.12 6.12
CA LYS A 38 8.37 0.33 4.84
C LYS A 38 6.89 0.67 4.89
N ASN A 39 6.14 0.04 5.79
CA ASN A 39 4.72 0.32 6.01
C ASN A 39 4.48 1.44 7.03
N GLY A 40 5.52 2.03 7.61
CA GLY A 40 5.42 3.06 8.65
C GLY A 40 4.96 2.51 10.01
N GLU A 41 5.03 1.19 10.20
CA GLU A 41 4.69 0.53 11.46
C GLU A 41 5.86 0.58 12.46
N MET A 42 7.05 0.91 11.97
CA MET A 42 8.29 0.98 12.74
C MET A 42 9.17 2.13 12.24
N SER A 43 9.85 2.83 13.15
CA SER A 43 10.85 3.85 12.79
C SER A 43 12.03 3.21 12.03
N PRO A 44 12.66 3.89 11.06
CA PRO A 44 13.85 3.42 10.37
C PRO A 44 15.12 3.55 11.25
N ARG A 45 15.07 3.03 12.47
CA ARG A 45 16.29 2.73 13.25
C ARG A 45 16.73 1.33 12.84
N ALA A 46 18.05 1.11 12.77
CA ALA A 46 18.58 -0.25 12.60
C ALA A 46 17.87 -1.14 13.61
N PRO A 47 17.23 -2.24 13.15
CA PRO A 47 16.64 -3.17 14.10
C PRO A 47 17.79 -3.57 15.03
N GLU A 48 17.67 -3.26 16.31
CA GLU A 48 18.54 -3.87 17.30
C GLU A 48 18.32 -5.37 17.15
N ILE A 49 19.27 -6.03 16.50
CA ILE A 49 19.40 -7.47 16.51
C ILE A 49 19.98 -7.81 17.89
N THR A 50 19.32 -7.30 18.91
CA THR A 50 19.55 -7.72 20.27
C THR A 50 19.15 -9.18 20.31
N MET A 51 20.15 -9.98 20.60
CA MET A 51 19.93 -11.32 21.07
C MET A 51 18.74 -11.30 22.01
N LEU A 52 17.65 -12.00 21.61
CA LEU A 52 16.56 -12.42 22.47
C LEU A 52 15.64 -11.32 23.01
N ASP A 53 14.51 -11.19 22.36
CA ASP A 53 13.30 -10.71 23.02
C ASP A 53 12.83 -11.82 23.99
N GLU A 54 13.36 -11.82 25.22
CA GLU A 54 12.97 -12.72 26.31
C GLU A 54 11.48 -12.60 26.70
N LYS A 55 10.78 -11.58 26.15
CA LYS A 55 9.39 -11.27 26.48
C LYS A 55 8.35 -12.06 25.68
N ASN A 56 8.69 -12.60 24.52
CA ASN A 56 7.72 -13.26 23.64
C ASN A 56 7.76 -14.79 23.65
N TYR A 57 8.72 -15.39 24.33
CA TYR A 57 8.66 -16.82 24.64
C TYR A 57 8.24 -16.93 26.09
N GLY A 58 7.03 -17.42 26.31
CA GLY A 58 6.52 -17.69 27.65
C GLY A 58 7.62 -18.37 28.47
N LYS A 59 7.72 -18.01 29.74
CA LYS A 59 8.53 -18.69 30.73
C LYS A 59 8.21 -20.18 30.64
N SER A 60 8.86 -20.89 29.72
CA SER A 60 8.86 -22.33 29.71
C SER A 60 9.79 -22.75 30.84
N ASP A 61 9.43 -23.77 31.55
CA ASP A 61 9.97 -24.39 32.75
C ASP A 61 11.48 -24.69 32.78
N PHE A 62 12.32 -23.82 32.25
CA PHE A 62 13.76 -23.95 32.05
C PHE A 62 14.58 -22.97 32.91
N MET A 63 14.03 -22.52 34.03
CA MET A 63 14.77 -21.76 35.05
C MET A 63 15.24 -22.67 36.20
N GLY A 64 15.85 -23.81 35.88
CA GLY A 64 16.71 -24.53 36.80
C GLY A 64 18.14 -24.00 36.69
N SER A 65 18.84 -23.82 37.82
CA SER A 65 20.23 -23.43 37.84
C SER A 65 21.06 -24.38 36.97
N TYR A 66 21.86 -23.82 36.08
CA TYR A 66 22.69 -24.53 35.09
C TYR A 66 23.73 -25.52 35.68
N GLU A 67 23.78 -25.65 36.98
CA GLU A 67 24.80 -26.47 37.69
C GLU A 67 24.38 -27.93 37.88
N GLU A 68 23.15 -28.31 37.58
CA GLU A 68 22.62 -29.67 37.89
C GLU A 68 22.35 -30.58 36.70
N PHE A 69 22.68 -30.20 35.46
CA PHE A 69 22.44 -31.08 34.31
C PHE A 69 23.52 -32.18 34.22
N LYS A 70 23.13 -33.41 34.46
CA LYS A 70 23.96 -34.58 34.18
C LYS A 70 24.17 -34.75 32.68
N ASP A 71 25.33 -35.25 32.26
CA ASP A 71 25.71 -35.45 30.84
C ASP A 71 24.63 -36.13 29.99
N GLU A 72 23.89 -37.06 30.59
CA GLU A 72 22.77 -37.75 29.91
C GLU A 72 21.60 -36.84 29.49
N GLN A 73 21.34 -35.78 30.26
CA GLN A 73 20.29 -34.80 29.94
C GLN A 73 20.74 -33.87 28.79
N ILE A 74 22.02 -33.51 28.79
CA ILE A 74 22.64 -32.74 27.69
C ILE A 74 22.59 -33.53 26.40
N ILE A 75 22.92 -34.84 26.44
CA ILE A 75 22.86 -35.77 25.30
C ILE A 75 21.44 -35.92 24.78
N SER A 76 20.45 -36.05 25.67
CA SER A 76 19.02 -36.17 25.30
C SER A 76 18.54 -34.89 24.62
N TYR A 77 18.97 -33.70 25.10
CA TYR A 77 18.60 -32.43 24.57
C TYR A 77 19.22 -32.17 23.17
N VAL A 78 20.50 -32.50 23.01
CA VAL A 78 21.20 -32.44 21.72
C VAL A 78 20.56 -33.39 20.70
N LYS A 79 20.17 -34.61 21.10
CA LYS A 79 19.45 -35.55 20.23
C LYS A 79 18.10 -35.00 19.77
N LYS A 80 17.31 -34.41 20.69
CA LYS A 80 16.02 -33.74 20.34
C LYS A 80 16.23 -32.59 19.38
N TYR A 81 17.31 -31.83 19.56
CA TYR A 81 17.68 -30.73 18.69
C TYR A 81 18.05 -31.20 17.27
N VAL A 82 18.91 -32.21 17.16
CA VAL A 82 19.29 -32.81 15.87
C VAL A 82 18.06 -33.38 15.15
N GLN A 83 17.15 -34.00 15.91
CA GLN A 83 15.90 -34.50 15.34
C GLN A 83 14.96 -33.38 14.89
N ALA A 84 14.93 -32.25 15.60
CA ALA A 84 14.15 -31.08 15.20
C ALA A 84 14.74 -30.42 13.92
N MET A 85 16.07 -30.37 13.78
CA MET A 85 16.75 -29.92 12.56
C MET A 85 16.41 -30.82 11.36
N LYS A 86 16.50 -32.15 11.53
CA LYS A 86 16.14 -33.12 10.47
C LYS A 86 14.67 -33.00 10.04
N ASN A 87 13.80 -32.51 10.90
CA ASN A 87 12.36 -32.35 10.65
C ASN A 87 11.97 -30.92 10.21
N ASN A 88 12.91 -30.06 9.83
CA ASN A 88 12.67 -28.67 9.41
C ASN A 88 11.86 -27.82 10.44
N LYS A 89 11.95 -28.14 11.74
CA LYS A 89 11.32 -27.35 12.79
C LYS A 89 12.24 -26.21 13.21
N ARG A 90 11.68 -25.01 13.42
CA ARG A 90 12.40 -23.85 13.96
C ARG A 90 13.08 -24.20 15.26
N ILE A 91 14.35 -23.86 15.39
CA ILE A 91 15.14 -24.06 16.60
C ILE A 91 14.87 -22.88 17.53
N PRO A 92 14.44 -23.10 18.78
CA PRO A 92 14.29 -22.02 19.73
C PRO A 92 15.64 -21.31 19.98
N PRO A 93 15.69 -19.98 20.08
CA PRO A 93 16.91 -19.22 20.38
C PRO A 93 17.63 -19.69 21.65
N SER A 94 16.88 -20.12 22.66
CA SER A 94 17.41 -20.68 23.92
C SER A 94 18.30 -21.92 23.72
N VAL A 95 18.04 -22.71 22.66
CA VAL A 95 18.86 -23.88 22.34
C VAL A 95 20.20 -23.49 21.75
N PHE A 96 20.23 -22.43 20.96
CA PHE A 96 21.44 -21.91 20.37
C PHE A 96 22.37 -21.29 21.43
N ASP A 97 21.83 -20.54 22.37
CA ASP A 97 22.58 -20.01 23.51
C ASP A 97 23.04 -21.11 24.44
N PHE A 98 22.23 -22.15 24.61
CA PHE A 98 22.64 -23.33 25.36
C PHE A 98 23.83 -24.03 24.68
N LEU A 99 23.81 -24.25 23.37
CA LEU A 99 24.94 -24.83 22.63
C LEU A 99 26.19 -23.94 22.76
N LYS A 100 26.06 -22.63 22.63
CA LYS A 100 27.15 -21.66 22.77
C LYS A 100 27.80 -21.73 24.17
N ARG A 101 26.99 -21.84 25.22
CA ARG A 101 27.46 -21.95 26.62
C ARG A 101 28.03 -23.32 26.92
N THR A 102 27.43 -24.40 26.42
CA THR A 102 27.89 -25.78 26.60
C THR A 102 29.22 -26.01 25.89
N VAL A 103 29.36 -25.45 24.68
CA VAL A 103 30.60 -25.46 23.92
C VAL A 103 31.71 -24.68 24.66
N LYS A 104 31.40 -23.49 25.21
CA LYS A 104 32.36 -22.72 26.05
C LYS A 104 32.77 -23.46 27.31
N LYS A 105 31.83 -24.15 27.99
CA LYS A 105 32.09 -24.84 29.26
C LYS A 105 32.89 -26.11 29.06
N ASN A 106 32.69 -26.85 27.98
CA ASN A 106 33.40 -28.11 27.68
C ASN A 106 34.76 -27.89 26.99
N ALA A 107 35.10 -26.66 26.61
CA ALA A 107 36.38 -26.30 25.97
C ALA A 107 37.45 -25.85 26.95
N ILE A 108 37.18 -25.85 28.26
CA ILE A 108 38.10 -25.30 29.27
C ILE A 108 38.45 -26.38 30.31
N GLU A 109 39.28 -27.33 29.89
CA GLU A 109 40.27 -27.92 30.77
C GLU A 109 41.61 -27.25 30.45
N PRO A 110 42.42 -26.82 31.47
CA PRO A 110 43.58 -25.94 31.25
C PRO A 110 44.71 -26.52 30.41
N ASP A 111 44.73 -27.82 30.12
CA ASP A 111 45.84 -28.54 29.48
C ASP A 111 45.51 -29.18 28.12
N GLU A 112 44.30 -29.03 27.57
CA GLU A 112 43.96 -29.56 26.25
C GLU A 112 43.88 -28.44 25.20
N ALA A 113 44.49 -28.67 24.01
CA ALA A 113 44.39 -27.74 22.89
C ALA A 113 42.91 -27.53 22.49
N ARG A 114 42.55 -26.27 22.35
CA ARG A 114 41.17 -25.88 21.93
C ARG A 114 40.80 -26.59 20.64
N PRO A 115 39.65 -27.26 20.53
CA PRO A 115 39.29 -27.97 19.31
C PRO A 115 39.12 -27.02 18.12
N ASP A 116 39.70 -27.34 16.96
CA ASP A 116 39.66 -26.55 15.73
C ASP A 116 38.22 -26.25 15.24
N TRP A 117 37.28 -27.19 15.46
CA TRP A 117 35.87 -26.97 15.13
C TRP A 117 35.22 -25.86 15.96
N LEU A 118 35.66 -25.61 17.17
CA LEU A 118 35.12 -24.57 18.05
C LEU A 118 35.48 -23.18 17.50
N ASP A 119 36.72 -22.98 17.08
CA ASP A 119 37.17 -21.73 16.48
C ASP A 119 36.43 -21.47 15.14
N LYS A 120 36.24 -22.51 14.35
CA LYS A 120 35.45 -22.43 13.10
C LYS A 120 34.00 -22.02 13.37
N LEU A 121 33.37 -22.58 14.41
CA LEU A 121 32.01 -22.24 14.79
C LEU A 121 31.92 -20.80 15.31
N GLU A 122 32.81 -20.39 16.20
CA GLU A 122 32.83 -19.03 16.73
C GLU A 122 33.06 -17.99 15.63
N ASN A 123 34.00 -18.23 14.74
CA ASN A 123 34.25 -17.36 13.60
C ASN A 123 33.06 -17.28 12.63
N GLY A 124 32.45 -18.42 12.33
CA GLY A 124 31.25 -18.45 11.46
C GLY A 124 30.07 -17.70 12.08
N MET A 125 29.91 -17.80 13.39
CA MET A 125 28.87 -17.05 14.12
C MET A 125 29.12 -15.55 14.14
N LYS A 126 30.39 -15.15 14.38
CA LYS A 126 30.79 -13.73 14.29
C LYS A 126 30.51 -13.15 12.91
N MET A 127 30.85 -13.91 11.85
CA MET A 127 30.57 -13.51 10.47
C MET A 127 29.05 -13.41 10.21
N ALA A 128 28.23 -14.30 10.80
CA ALA A 128 26.78 -14.22 10.66
C ALA A 128 26.19 -12.97 11.34
N ASP A 129 26.72 -12.61 12.51
CA ASP A 129 26.32 -11.38 13.22
C ASP A 129 26.76 -10.11 12.45
N GLU A 130 27.98 -10.10 11.87
CA GLU A 130 28.46 -9.02 11.00
C GLU A 130 27.61 -8.91 9.72
N TYR A 131 27.24 -10.03 9.11
CA TYR A 131 26.31 -10.05 7.99
C TYR A 131 24.94 -9.47 8.37
N ALA A 132 24.42 -9.83 9.54
CA ALA A 132 23.16 -9.32 10.06
C ALA A 132 23.21 -7.79 10.22
N GLN A 133 24.27 -7.26 10.80
CA GLN A 133 24.45 -5.82 10.99
C GLN A 133 24.56 -5.09 9.65
N ASN A 134 25.42 -5.57 8.73
CA ASN A 134 25.58 -4.98 7.40
C ASN A 134 24.28 -4.99 6.60
N ARG A 135 23.47 -6.05 6.71
CA ARG A 135 22.18 -6.13 6.05
C ARG A 135 21.15 -5.20 6.67
N ALA A 136 21.14 -5.04 8.01
CA ALA A 136 20.30 -4.10 8.71
C ALA A 136 20.61 -2.65 8.29
N ASP A 137 21.89 -2.28 8.25
CA ASP A 137 22.34 -0.96 7.81
C ASP A 137 22.01 -0.71 6.34
N ALA A 138 22.17 -1.72 5.48
CA ALA A 138 21.78 -1.65 4.07
C ALA A 138 20.27 -1.42 3.88
N ILE A 139 19.42 -2.01 4.74
CA ILE A 139 17.97 -1.79 4.74
C ILE A 139 17.63 -0.35 5.14
N VAL A 140 18.30 0.19 6.15
CA VAL A 140 18.08 1.56 6.65
C VAL A 140 18.53 2.60 5.62
N THR A 141 19.70 2.37 5.00
CA THR A 141 20.31 3.31 4.04
C THR A 141 19.87 3.11 2.60
N ASP A 142 19.01 2.11 2.33
CA ASP A 142 18.63 1.63 0.97
C ASP A 142 19.86 1.29 0.10
N ASN A 143 20.98 0.94 0.74
CA ASN A 143 22.22 0.53 0.08
C ASN A 143 22.20 -0.99 -0.17
N ARG A 144 22.32 -1.40 -1.44
CA ARG A 144 22.31 -2.82 -1.85
C ARG A 144 23.69 -3.44 -1.98
N ASN A 145 24.73 -2.64 -1.97
CA ASN A 145 26.12 -3.07 -2.12
C ASN A 145 26.80 -3.18 -0.75
N PHE A 146 26.50 -4.24 -0.03
CA PHE A 146 27.20 -4.56 1.21
C PHE A 146 28.01 -5.83 1.07
N TYR A 147 29.09 -5.90 1.82
CA TYR A 147 30.01 -7.03 1.79
C TYR A 147 29.38 -8.28 2.42
N ILE A 148 29.42 -9.39 1.70
CA ILE A 148 29.01 -10.72 2.19
C ILE A 148 30.26 -11.57 2.34
N PRO A 149 30.61 -12.03 3.56
CA PRO A 149 31.75 -12.92 3.75
C PRO A 149 31.58 -14.24 2.98
N ALA A 150 32.66 -14.78 2.39
CA ALA A 150 32.63 -15.99 1.57
C ALA A 150 32.05 -17.23 2.28
N VAL A 151 32.18 -17.31 3.60
CA VAL A 151 31.53 -18.35 4.43
C VAL A 151 30.02 -18.19 4.40
N ILE A 152 29.52 -16.95 4.49
CA ILE A 152 28.10 -16.65 4.45
C ILE A 152 27.52 -16.91 3.05
N GLU A 153 28.26 -16.57 1.98
CA GLU A 153 27.84 -16.91 0.60
C GLU A 153 27.66 -18.43 0.43
N ARG A 154 28.60 -19.24 0.94
CA ARG A 154 28.45 -20.70 0.89
C ARG A 154 27.26 -21.20 1.69
N CYS A 155 27.01 -20.64 2.87
CA CYS A 155 25.83 -20.99 3.68
C CYS A 155 24.53 -20.57 2.97
N LEU A 156 24.50 -19.42 2.31
CA LEU A 156 23.36 -18.97 1.51
C LEU A 156 23.12 -19.90 0.32
N SER A 157 24.19 -20.30 -0.41
CA SER A 157 24.09 -21.25 -1.51
C SER A 157 23.56 -22.60 -1.04
N TYR A 158 24.02 -23.09 0.10
CA TYR A 158 23.52 -24.34 0.70
C TYR A 158 22.04 -24.24 1.08
N ILE A 159 21.61 -23.12 1.68
CA ILE A 159 20.18 -22.89 1.97
C ILE A 159 19.34 -22.87 0.68
N GLU A 160 19.87 -22.29 -0.40
CA GLU A 160 19.20 -22.25 -1.69
C GLU A 160 19.15 -23.64 -2.34
N GLU A 161 20.22 -24.43 -2.26
CA GLU A 161 20.25 -25.82 -2.73
C GLU A 161 19.34 -26.74 -1.92
N GLU A 162 19.30 -26.60 -0.59
CA GLU A 162 18.39 -27.34 0.29
C GLU A 162 16.92 -26.98 0.00
N ARG A 163 16.65 -25.69 -0.23
CA ARG A 163 15.33 -25.22 -0.66
C ARG A 163 14.97 -25.76 -2.05
N ALA A 164 15.91 -25.80 -2.99
CA ALA A 164 15.72 -26.38 -4.30
C ALA A 164 15.51 -27.91 -4.22
N ALA A 165 16.29 -28.63 -3.41
CA ALA A 165 16.16 -30.06 -3.21
C ALA A 165 14.84 -30.43 -2.50
N ASN A 166 14.37 -29.63 -1.57
CA ASN A 166 13.06 -29.82 -0.92
C ASN A 166 11.88 -29.44 -1.84
N THR A 167 12.11 -28.66 -2.89
CA THR A 167 11.12 -28.40 -3.94
C THR A 167 11.01 -29.53 -4.96
N VAL A 168 11.95 -30.47 -5.01
CA VAL A 168 12.00 -31.60 -5.98
C VAL A 168 11.23 -32.85 -5.49
N ARG A 169 10.64 -32.86 -4.31
CA ARG A 169 9.95 -34.04 -3.76
C ARG A 169 8.42 -33.93 -3.78
N ALA A 170 7.83 -34.07 -4.91
CA ALA A 170 6.57 -34.73 -5.31
C ALA A 170 6.27 -34.33 -6.74
N PRO A 171 5.48 -35.04 -7.55
CA PRO A 171 4.94 -34.49 -8.79
C PRO A 171 4.01 -33.32 -8.36
N GLN A 172 4.56 -32.11 -8.26
CA GLN A 172 3.79 -30.96 -7.85
C GLN A 172 2.80 -30.66 -8.97
N VAL A 173 1.51 -30.83 -8.65
CA VAL A 173 0.44 -30.29 -9.47
C VAL A 173 0.73 -28.81 -9.65
N LYS A 174 1.22 -28.45 -10.85
CA LYS A 174 1.60 -27.09 -11.16
C LYS A 174 0.42 -26.16 -10.93
N THR A 175 0.61 -25.13 -10.14
CA THR A 175 -0.45 -24.21 -9.75
C THR A 175 -0.61 -23.10 -10.78
N HIS A 176 -1.78 -23.03 -11.40
CA HIS A 176 -2.10 -21.94 -12.31
C HIS A 176 -2.14 -20.63 -11.53
N TRP A 177 -1.55 -19.55 -12.06
CA TRP A 177 -1.46 -18.26 -11.37
C TRP A 177 -2.83 -17.70 -10.95
N GLN A 178 -3.89 -17.93 -11.74
CA GLN A 178 -5.25 -17.50 -11.38
C GLN A 178 -5.81 -18.27 -10.16
N THR A 179 -5.44 -19.54 -9.99
CA THR A 179 -5.81 -20.33 -8.82
C THR A 179 -5.10 -19.79 -7.58
N LEU A 180 -3.82 -19.46 -7.70
CA LEU A 180 -3.08 -18.82 -6.60
C LEU A 180 -3.60 -17.41 -6.32
N PHE A 181 -4.01 -16.67 -7.36
CA PHE A 181 -4.59 -15.34 -7.18
C PHE A 181 -5.87 -15.36 -6.34
N LYS A 182 -6.73 -16.37 -6.47
CA LYS A 182 -7.92 -16.52 -5.60
C LYS A 182 -7.53 -16.56 -4.12
N LYS A 183 -6.53 -17.37 -3.77
CA LYS A 183 -5.99 -17.46 -2.40
C LYS A 183 -5.33 -16.14 -1.95
N PHE A 184 -4.63 -15.48 -2.86
CA PHE A 184 -4.02 -14.17 -2.62
C PHE A 184 -5.08 -13.07 -2.39
N LYS A 185 -6.19 -13.11 -3.16
CA LYS A 185 -7.35 -12.23 -2.98
C LYS A 185 -7.93 -12.37 -1.58
N GLU A 186 -8.22 -13.60 -1.15
CA GLU A 186 -8.74 -13.91 0.19
C GLU A 186 -7.80 -13.39 1.30
N TYR A 187 -6.50 -13.66 1.15
CA TYR A 187 -5.48 -13.14 2.07
C TYR A 187 -5.49 -11.61 2.15
N LYS A 188 -5.54 -10.90 1.01
CA LYS A 188 -5.58 -9.43 1.01
C LYS A 188 -6.87 -8.88 1.61
N GLN A 189 -7.99 -9.52 1.41
CA GLN A 189 -9.26 -9.13 2.02
C GLN A 189 -9.26 -9.32 3.53
N GLN A 190 -8.84 -10.49 4.01
CA GLN A 190 -8.89 -10.84 5.43
C GLN A 190 -7.83 -10.10 6.27
N ILE A 191 -6.60 -10.02 5.77
CA ILE A 191 -5.48 -9.48 6.55
C ILE A 191 -5.26 -7.99 6.32
N LYS A 192 -5.47 -7.50 5.07
CA LYS A 192 -5.21 -6.11 4.70
C LYS A 192 -6.47 -5.27 4.51
N GLY A 193 -7.66 -5.87 4.62
CA GLY A 193 -8.92 -5.16 4.38
C GLY A 193 -9.03 -4.57 2.97
N THR A 194 -8.37 -5.19 1.95
CA THR A 194 -8.30 -4.63 0.59
C THR A 194 -9.64 -4.77 -0.11
N GLY A 195 -10.19 -3.66 -0.60
CA GLY A 195 -11.46 -3.64 -1.32
C GLY A 195 -11.41 -4.30 -2.70
N ASP A 196 -12.55 -4.82 -3.16
CA ASP A 196 -12.69 -5.60 -4.41
C ASP A 196 -12.20 -4.86 -5.67
N LEU A 197 -12.44 -3.55 -5.78
CA LEU A 197 -11.94 -2.75 -6.92
C LEU A 197 -10.41 -2.73 -7.02
N THR A 198 -9.73 -2.71 -5.89
CA THR A 198 -8.25 -2.77 -5.86
C THR A 198 -7.77 -4.15 -6.29
N LEU A 199 -8.43 -5.21 -5.80
CA LEU A 199 -8.13 -6.59 -6.15
C LEU A 199 -8.38 -6.89 -7.63
N GLN A 200 -9.46 -6.34 -8.21
CA GLN A 200 -9.71 -6.44 -9.65
C GLN A 200 -8.62 -5.73 -10.47
N LYS A 201 -8.11 -4.60 -9.98
CA LYS A 201 -6.97 -3.91 -10.61
C LYS A 201 -5.68 -4.73 -10.50
N ASP A 202 -5.44 -5.38 -9.36
CA ASP A 202 -4.30 -6.29 -9.18
C ASP A 202 -4.40 -7.48 -10.13
N TYR A 203 -5.58 -8.10 -10.25
CA TYR A 203 -5.83 -9.16 -11.22
C TYR A 203 -5.46 -8.74 -12.64
N THR A 204 -5.93 -7.56 -13.06
CA THR A 204 -5.63 -7.02 -14.40
C THR A 204 -4.12 -6.80 -14.63
N CYS A 205 -3.41 -6.36 -13.58
CA CYS A 205 -1.96 -6.19 -13.65
C CYS A 205 -1.24 -7.54 -13.79
N LEU A 206 -1.63 -8.54 -13.00
CA LEU A 206 -1.05 -9.88 -13.06
C LEU A 206 -1.37 -10.57 -14.39
N GLU A 207 -2.60 -10.47 -14.86
CA GLU A 207 -3.01 -11.02 -16.15
C GLU A 207 -2.14 -10.48 -17.29
N ALA A 208 -1.87 -9.17 -17.31
CA ALA A 208 -0.97 -8.58 -18.30
C ALA A 208 0.46 -9.11 -18.19
N ILE A 209 0.98 -9.28 -16.98
CA ILE A 209 2.35 -9.78 -16.76
C ILE A 209 2.49 -11.24 -17.16
N PHE A 210 1.55 -12.10 -16.75
CA PHE A 210 1.57 -13.52 -17.12
C PHE A 210 1.37 -13.74 -18.62
N ASP A 211 0.58 -12.87 -19.29
CA ASP A 211 0.43 -12.88 -20.74
C ASP A 211 1.71 -12.37 -21.46
N LEU A 212 2.40 -11.37 -20.87
CA LEU A 212 3.66 -10.84 -21.36
C LEU A 212 4.76 -11.91 -21.38
N ILE A 213 4.88 -12.72 -20.34
CA ILE A 213 5.89 -13.79 -20.22
C ILE A 213 5.42 -15.13 -20.82
N ASP A 214 4.18 -15.21 -21.27
CA ASP A 214 3.57 -16.43 -21.83
C ASP A 214 3.67 -17.64 -20.88
N LYS A 215 3.46 -17.42 -19.57
CA LYS A 215 3.48 -18.48 -18.55
C LYS A 215 2.16 -18.58 -17.84
N LYS A 216 1.79 -19.81 -17.46
CA LYS A 216 0.53 -20.09 -16.75
C LYS A 216 0.74 -20.54 -15.31
N TYR A 217 1.86 -21.18 -15.03
CA TYR A 217 2.15 -21.82 -13.76
C TYR A 217 3.17 -21.04 -12.97
N VAL A 218 2.91 -20.84 -11.69
CA VAL A 218 3.71 -19.98 -10.82
C VAL A 218 5.10 -20.59 -10.57
N GLU A 219 5.17 -21.91 -10.45
CA GLU A 219 6.42 -22.65 -10.24
C GLU A 219 7.38 -22.60 -11.44
N ASN A 220 6.88 -22.21 -12.60
CA ASN A 220 7.69 -22.03 -13.80
C ASN A 220 8.35 -20.65 -13.90
N LEU A 221 8.10 -19.77 -12.95
CA LEU A 221 8.71 -18.44 -12.92
C LEU A 221 10.20 -18.53 -12.58
N THR A 222 11.00 -17.77 -13.30
CA THR A 222 12.45 -17.72 -13.14
C THR A 222 12.93 -16.27 -13.00
N ALA A 223 14.17 -16.11 -12.54
CA ALA A 223 14.84 -14.82 -12.50
C ALA A 223 14.84 -14.12 -13.88
N LYS A 224 15.10 -14.85 -14.94
CA LYS A 224 15.07 -14.33 -16.32
C LYS A 224 13.71 -13.75 -16.71
N ASP A 225 12.61 -14.29 -16.16
CA ASP A 225 11.28 -13.71 -16.39
C ASP A 225 11.12 -12.35 -15.69
N CYS A 226 11.65 -12.21 -14.49
CA CYS A 226 11.63 -10.95 -13.76
C CYS A 226 12.46 -9.87 -14.48
N ASP A 227 13.63 -10.22 -14.99
CA ASP A 227 14.47 -9.33 -15.82
C ASP A 227 13.73 -8.94 -17.10
N PHE A 228 13.16 -9.92 -17.79
CA PHE A 228 12.38 -9.68 -19.00
C PHE A 228 11.20 -8.75 -18.76
N ILE A 229 10.44 -8.97 -17.68
CA ILE A 229 9.34 -8.10 -17.29
C ILE A 229 9.84 -6.69 -17.03
N SER A 230 10.90 -6.53 -16.22
CA SER A 230 11.47 -5.22 -15.87
C SER A 230 11.89 -4.42 -17.10
N GLN A 231 12.41 -5.08 -18.14
CA GLN A 231 12.84 -4.44 -19.38
C GLN A 231 11.69 -4.20 -20.37
N LYS A 232 10.79 -5.16 -20.54
CA LYS A 232 9.80 -5.15 -21.63
C LYS A 232 8.45 -4.55 -21.27
N ILE A 233 8.14 -4.38 -20.01
CA ILE A 233 6.85 -3.84 -19.57
C ILE A 233 6.58 -2.42 -20.09
N TYR A 234 7.61 -1.62 -20.36
CA TYR A 234 7.49 -0.26 -20.89
C TYR A 234 6.96 -0.21 -22.33
N TYR A 235 7.14 -1.30 -23.09
CA TYR A 235 6.74 -1.40 -24.49
C TYR A 235 5.28 -1.82 -24.68
N ILE A 236 4.52 -1.99 -23.59
CA ILE A 236 3.10 -2.34 -23.64
C ILE A 236 2.28 -1.16 -24.20
N PRO A 237 1.49 -1.36 -25.26
CA PRO A 237 0.63 -0.29 -25.80
C PRO A 237 -0.49 0.07 -24.83
N LYS A 238 -0.90 1.35 -24.81
CA LYS A 238 -2.09 1.78 -24.06
C LYS A 238 -3.34 1.08 -24.58
N ASN A 239 -4.24 0.71 -23.66
CA ASN A 239 -5.53 0.11 -24.01
C ASN A 239 -5.44 -1.15 -24.90
N TRP A 240 -4.34 -1.89 -24.84
CA TRP A 240 -4.09 -3.05 -25.69
C TRP A 240 -5.24 -4.06 -25.72
N LYS A 241 -5.96 -4.28 -24.62
CA LYS A 241 -7.15 -5.14 -24.56
C LYS A 241 -8.38 -4.57 -25.29
N LYS A 242 -8.44 -3.26 -25.50
CA LYS A 242 -9.59 -2.57 -26.09
C LYS A 242 -9.41 -2.27 -27.59
N THR A 243 -8.16 -2.26 -28.05
CA THR A 243 -7.81 -1.95 -29.43
C THR A 243 -7.91 -3.21 -30.26
N ASP A 244 -8.68 -3.19 -31.35
CA ASP A 244 -8.96 -4.35 -32.20
C ASP A 244 -7.66 -4.97 -32.78
N LEU A 245 -6.63 -4.14 -33.01
CA LEU A 245 -5.31 -4.57 -33.46
C LEU A 245 -4.64 -5.59 -32.52
N TYR A 246 -4.92 -5.52 -31.22
CA TYR A 246 -4.27 -6.34 -30.19
C TYR A 246 -5.22 -7.34 -29.51
N LYS A 247 -6.54 -7.17 -29.65
CA LYS A 247 -7.58 -7.86 -28.88
C LYS A 247 -7.55 -9.39 -28.95
N LYS A 248 -6.99 -9.95 -30.07
CA LYS A 248 -6.87 -11.40 -30.30
C LYS A 248 -5.45 -11.90 -30.21
N LYS A 249 -4.47 -11.06 -29.85
CA LYS A 249 -3.06 -11.40 -29.79
C LYS A 249 -2.59 -11.52 -28.33
N LYS A 250 -1.61 -12.40 -28.09
CA LYS A 250 -0.90 -12.41 -26.79
C LYS A 250 -0.13 -11.10 -26.63
N LEU A 251 -0.07 -10.56 -25.42
CA LEU A 251 0.61 -9.30 -25.14
C LEU A 251 2.07 -9.29 -25.57
N LYS A 252 2.75 -10.43 -25.41
CA LYS A 252 4.12 -10.66 -25.90
C LYS A 252 4.31 -10.26 -27.36
N ASN A 253 3.28 -10.48 -28.21
CA ASN A 253 3.32 -10.19 -29.64
C ASN A 253 2.75 -8.79 -29.97
N CYS A 254 2.43 -8.00 -28.97
CA CYS A 254 1.83 -6.67 -29.11
C CYS A 254 2.79 -5.55 -28.68
N LEU A 255 3.99 -5.90 -28.25
CA LEU A 255 4.97 -4.91 -27.82
C LEU A 255 5.37 -4.01 -28.98
N THR A 256 5.54 -2.73 -28.70
CA THR A 256 6.04 -1.76 -29.68
C THR A 256 7.56 -1.87 -29.80
N GLU A 257 8.12 -1.43 -30.92
CA GLU A 257 9.58 -1.38 -31.12
C GLU A 257 10.22 -0.30 -30.26
N ASP A 258 9.56 0.85 -30.16
CA ASP A 258 10.01 2.01 -29.38
C ASP A 258 9.02 2.40 -28.29
N ILE A 259 9.53 3.03 -27.23
CA ILE A 259 8.72 3.62 -26.17
C ILE A 259 8.25 4.99 -26.61
N THR A 260 6.94 5.14 -26.80
CA THR A 260 6.31 6.36 -27.26
C THR A 260 5.17 6.77 -26.33
N GLU A 261 4.52 7.89 -26.60
CA GLU A 261 3.30 8.30 -25.89
C GLU A 261 2.13 7.30 -26.03
N LYS A 262 2.21 6.37 -26.98
CA LYS A 262 1.20 5.31 -27.19
C LYS A 262 1.35 4.15 -26.20
N ASN A 263 2.45 4.09 -25.45
CA ASN A 263 2.73 3.07 -24.43
C ASN A 263 2.13 3.42 -23.07
N ILE A 264 2.02 2.42 -22.20
CA ILE A 264 1.58 2.65 -20.82
C ILE A 264 2.55 3.59 -20.10
N SER A 265 2.03 4.48 -19.27
CA SER A 265 2.86 5.44 -18.52
C SER A 265 3.73 4.77 -17.46
N THR A 266 4.84 5.38 -17.10
CA THR A 266 5.71 4.93 -15.98
C THR A 266 4.93 4.69 -14.70
N THR A 267 3.92 5.51 -14.40
CA THR A 267 3.01 5.29 -13.25
C THR A 267 2.24 3.98 -13.38
N THR A 268 1.80 3.61 -14.58
CA THR A 268 1.12 2.33 -14.84
C THR A 268 2.10 1.17 -14.72
N VAL A 269 3.31 1.31 -15.27
CA VAL A 269 4.41 0.33 -15.11
C VAL A 269 4.69 0.07 -13.63
N LYS A 270 4.91 1.11 -12.84
CA LYS A 270 5.13 0.99 -11.38
C LYS A 270 4.00 0.23 -10.68
N LYS A 271 2.75 0.49 -11.08
CA LYS A 271 1.60 -0.21 -10.53
C LYS A 271 1.64 -1.71 -10.87
N TYR A 272 1.93 -2.06 -12.12
CA TYR A 272 2.04 -3.46 -12.56
C TYR A 272 3.13 -4.21 -11.80
N LEU A 273 4.33 -3.63 -11.73
CA LEU A 273 5.46 -4.21 -11.03
C LEU A 273 5.21 -4.36 -9.52
N ARG A 274 4.55 -3.38 -8.88
CA ARG A 274 4.19 -3.49 -7.46
C ARG A 274 3.17 -4.59 -7.20
N SER A 275 2.11 -4.66 -8.00
CA SER A 275 1.11 -5.74 -7.89
C SER A 275 1.78 -7.12 -8.06
N PHE A 276 2.69 -7.25 -9.02
CA PHE A 276 3.41 -8.50 -9.27
C PHE A 276 4.38 -8.83 -8.13
N LYS A 277 5.13 -7.84 -7.64
CA LYS A 277 6.03 -8.04 -6.49
C LYS A 277 5.28 -8.49 -5.25
N GLU A 278 4.11 -7.91 -4.98
CA GLU A 278 3.28 -8.29 -3.85
C GLU A 278 2.73 -9.71 -3.99
N PHE A 279 2.32 -10.10 -5.21
CA PHE A 279 1.90 -11.46 -5.52
C PHE A 279 3.04 -12.47 -5.40
N LEU A 280 4.24 -12.15 -5.91
CA LEU A 280 5.44 -12.99 -5.76
C LEU A 280 5.82 -13.16 -4.29
N THR A 281 5.76 -12.08 -3.48
CA THR A 281 6.00 -12.16 -2.04
C THR A 281 5.04 -13.11 -1.35
N TYR A 282 3.76 -13.09 -1.73
CA TYR A 282 2.78 -14.05 -1.22
C TYR A 282 3.08 -15.48 -1.69
N ALA A 283 3.34 -15.67 -2.99
CA ALA A 283 3.67 -16.97 -3.58
C ALA A 283 4.89 -17.61 -2.91
N GLN A 284 5.89 -16.81 -2.62
CA GLN A 284 7.11 -17.16 -1.93
C GLN A 284 6.87 -17.60 -0.47
N ARG A 285 6.11 -16.80 0.31
CA ARG A 285 5.72 -17.16 1.69
C ARG A 285 4.94 -18.47 1.75
N LYS A 286 4.28 -18.86 0.67
CA LYS A 286 3.51 -20.09 0.53
C LYS A 286 4.28 -21.24 -0.14
N GLY A 287 5.57 -21.02 -0.47
CA GLY A 287 6.44 -22.05 -1.03
C GLY A 287 6.22 -22.37 -2.52
N TYR A 288 5.53 -21.50 -3.29
CA TYR A 288 5.32 -21.71 -4.72
C TYR A 288 6.49 -21.24 -5.59
N VAL A 289 7.28 -20.30 -5.11
CA VAL A 289 8.46 -19.74 -5.83
C VAL A 289 9.62 -19.54 -4.86
N SER A 290 10.86 -19.51 -5.39
CA SER A 290 12.05 -19.27 -4.58
C SER A 290 12.19 -17.80 -4.14
N LEU A 291 12.96 -17.57 -3.06
CA LEU A 291 13.20 -16.24 -2.48
C LEU A 291 13.87 -15.26 -3.47
N ALA A 292 14.73 -15.75 -4.32
CA ALA A 292 15.51 -14.92 -5.26
C ALA A 292 14.67 -14.14 -6.29
N LEU A 293 13.46 -14.61 -6.62
CA LEU A 293 12.63 -13.97 -7.65
C LEU A 293 12.14 -12.57 -7.29
N ASN A 294 11.90 -12.32 -6.00
CA ASN A 294 11.33 -11.06 -5.55
C ASN A 294 12.34 -9.90 -5.58
N VAL A 295 13.62 -10.21 -5.44
CA VAL A 295 14.71 -9.23 -5.37
C VAL A 295 15.04 -8.69 -6.77
N GLN A 296 14.81 -9.48 -7.82
CA GLN A 296 15.19 -9.16 -9.19
C GLN A 296 14.20 -8.26 -9.94
N LEU A 297 13.04 -7.94 -9.35
CA LEU A 297 12.12 -6.99 -9.95
C LEU A 297 12.55 -5.55 -9.67
N GLU A 298 13.09 -4.89 -10.66
CA GLU A 298 13.44 -3.49 -10.62
C GLU A 298 12.17 -2.61 -10.76
N ILE A 299 11.77 -1.99 -9.66
CA ILE A 299 10.69 -0.99 -9.70
C ILE A 299 11.35 0.38 -9.84
N PRO A 300 11.03 1.16 -10.89
CA PRO A 300 11.61 2.49 -11.06
C PRO A 300 11.47 3.32 -9.80
N SER A 301 12.53 4.04 -9.41
CA SER A 301 12.51 4.97 -8.28
C SER A 301 11.41 6.03 -8.46
N ARG A 302 11.03 6.70 -7.38
CA ARG A 302 10.02 7.77 -7.42
C ARG A 302 10.53 8.92 -8.29
N GLU A 303 10.07 8.99 -9.52
CA GLU A 303 9.86 10.31 -10.10
C GLU A 303 8.82 11.03 -9.24
N THR A 304 9.04 12.28 -8.91
CA THR A 304 8.04 13.14 -8.28
C THR A 304 6.73 12.96 -9.05
N ARG A 305 5.70 12.44 -8.40
CA ARG A 305 4.37 12.35 -9.02
C ARG A 305 4.04 13.76 -9.50
N GLU A 306 3.88 13.93 -10.79
CA GLU A 306 3.20 15.11 -11.28
C GLU A 306 1.83 15.16 -10.61
N SER A 307 1.67 16.02 -9.63
CA SER A 307 0.38 16.24 -8.98
C SER A 307 -0.53 16.98 -9.96
N TYR A 308 -1.84 16.83 -9.79
CA TYR A 308 -2.76 17.72 -10.50
C TYR A 308 -2.50 19.16 -10.10
N ASP A 309 -2.54 20.06 -11.07
CA ASP A 309 -2.37 21.48 -10.82
C ASP A 309 -3.65 22.06 -10.22
N PRO A 310 -3.56 22.96 -9.24
CA PRO A 310 -4.70 23.75 -8.79
C PRO A 310 -5.18 24.67 -9.92
N PHE A 311 -6.47 25.01 -9.90
CA PHE A 311 -7.00 26.03 -10.80
C PHE A 311 -6.43 27.42 -10.43
N THR A 312 -6.07 28.19 -11.43
CA THR A 312 -5.68 29.59 -11.25
C THR A 312 -6.91 30.49 -11.07
N LYS A 313 -6.73 31.71 -10.55
CA LYS A 313 -7.82 32.70 -10.45
C LYS A 313 -8.50 32.99 -11.79
N ALA A 314 -7.71 33.07 -12.87
CA ALA A 314 -8.23 33.30 -14.22
C ALA A 314 -9.09 32.10 -14.72
N GLU A 315 -8.63 30.88 -14.45
CA GLU A 315 -9.38 29.67 -14.80
C GLU A 315 -10.68 29.54 -13.98
N LEU A 316 -10.64 29.89 -12.69
CA LEU A 316 -11.85 29.91 -11.86
C LEU A 316 -12.87 30.94 -12.36
N LYS A 317 -12.44 32.12 -12.81
CA LYS A 317 -13.33 33.12 -13.44
C LYS A 317 -13.97 32.58 -14.72
N LYS A 318 -13.26 31.76 -15.51
CA LYS A 318 -13.83 31.07 -16.68
C LYS A 318 -14.81 29.98 -16.28
N ILE A 319 -14.44 29.12 -15.29
CA ILE A 319 -15.30 28.04 -14.80
C ILE A 319 -16.61 28.59 -14.23
N PHE A 320 -16.55 29.66 -13.44
CA PHE A 320 -17.71 30.32 -12.84
C PHE A 320 -18.08 31.61 -13.62
N ASN A 321 -18.12 31.51 -14.95
CA ASN A 321 -18.57 32.62 -15.79
C ASN A 321 -20.10 32.68 -15.77
N PRO A 322 -20.72 33.83 -15.44
CA PRO A 322 -22.17 33.99 -15.41
C PRO A 322 -22.90 33.59 -16.70
N GLU A 323 -22.28 33.73 -17.85
CA GLU A 323 -22.91 33.43 -19.14
C GLU A 323 -22.93 31.94 -19.46
N THR A 324 -21.90 31.20 -19.07
CA THR A 324 -21.69 29.80 -19.47
C THR A 324 -21.91 28.80 -18.33
N TYR A 325 -21.93 29.27 -17.08
CA TYR A 325 -22.13 28.37 -15.95
C TYR A 325 -23.52 27.71 -15.98
N PRO A 326 -23.65 26.40 -15.63
CA PRO A 326 -24.91 25.66 -15.69
C PRO A 326 -26.05 26.33 -14.92
N TYR A 327 -27.30 26.01 -15.30
CA TYR A 327 -28.50 26.44 -14.58
C TYR A 327 -28.89 25.45 -13.51
N MET A 328 -29.26 25.97 -12.34
CA MET A 328 -29.82 25.20 -11.22
C MET A 328 -31.20 24.61 -11.56
N GLN A 329 -32.00 25.39 -12.30
CA GLN A 329 -33.39 25.05 -12.68
C GLN A 329 -33.46 23.94 -13.73
N ASP A 330 -32.36 23.66 -14.44
CA ASP A 330 -32.27 22.45 -15.26
C ASP A 330 -32.12 21.23 -14.34
N GLU A 331 -33.25 20.76 -13.86
CA GLU A 331 -33.34 19.72 -12.86
C GLU A 331 -32.56 18.45 -13.27
N GLN A 332 -32.55 18.13 -14.55
CA GLN A 332 -31.82 16.99 -15.10
C GLN A 332 -30.31 17.14 -14.90
N PHE A 333 -29.81 18.36 -14.74
CA PHE A 333 -28.39 18.70 -14.68
C PHE A 333 -27.99 19.51 -13.46
N ALA A 334 -28.83 19.59 -12.42
CA ALA A 334 -28.54 20.33 -11.17
C ALA A 334 -27.19 19.95 -10.54
N PHE A 335 -26.74 18.70 -10.70
CA PHE A 335 -25.41 18.27 -10.27
C PHE A 335 -24.27 19.05 -10.93
N ARG A 336 -24.47 19.57 -12.15
CA ARG A 336 -23.46 20.40 -12.85
C ARG A 336 -23.31 21.77 -12.20
N TYR A 337 -24.37 22.26 -11.59
CA TYR A 337 -24.38 23.53 -10.88
C TYR A 337 -23.79 23.42 -9.48
N PHE A 338 -24.27 22.45 -8.67
CA PHE A 338 -23.89 22.39 -7.25
C PHE A 338 -22.55 21.69 -7.00
N ILE A 339 -22.21 20.61 -7.71
CA ILE A 339 -21.01 19.82 -7.39
C ILE A 339 -19.72 20.65 -7.53
N PRO A 340 -19.49 21.48 -8.56
CA PRO A 340 -18.31 22.33 -8.62
C PRO A 340 -18.28 23.40 -7.52
N LEU A 341 -19.42 24.01 -7.19
CA LEU A 341 -19.53 24.97 -6.08
C LEU A 341 -19.18 24.31 -4.74
N MET A 342 -19.77 23.16 -4.46
CA MET A 342 -19.51 22.42 -3.23
C MET A 342 -18.03 21.99 -3.16
N ALA A 343 -17.43 21.59 -4.28
CA ALA A 343 -16.00 21.23 -4.33
C ALA A 343 -15.09 22.44 -4.07
N LEU A 344 -15.41 23.62 -4.62
CA LEU A 344 -14.67 24.85 -4.41
C LEU A 344 -14.64 25.27 -2.93
N PHE A 345 -15.76 25.11 -2.23
CA PHE A 345 -15.91 25.56 -0.84
C PHE A 345 -15.76 24.45 0.22
N SER A 346 -15.34 23.23 -0.17
CA SER A 346 -15.14 22.13 0.80
C SER A 346 -13.87 21.33 0.54
N GLY A 347 -13.32 21.37 -0.67
CA GLY A 347 -12.23 20.48 -1.08
C GLY A 347 -12.60 18.99 -1.10
N ALA A 348 -13.90 18.65 -1.06
CA ALA A 348 -14.38 17.27 -1.07
C ALA A 348 -14.00 16.54 -2.37
N ARG A 349 -13.87 15.22 -2.29
CA ARG A 349 -13.61 14.40 -3.47
C ARG A 349 -14.87 14.27 -4.32
N LEU A 350 -14.71 14.14 -5.63
CA LEU A 350 -15.84 14.03 -6.56
C LEU A 350 -16.85 12.96 -6.13
N ASN A 351 -16.40 11.76 -5.78
CA ASN A 351 -17.31 10.69 -5.36
C ASN A 351 -18.03 11.01 -4.04
N GLU A 352 -17.34 11.65 -3.09
CA GLU A 352 -17.95 12.06 -1.82
C GLU A 352 -19.18 12.96 -2.05
N LEU A 353 -19.10 13.89 -3.01
CA LEU A 353 -20.21 14.76 -3.39
C LEU A 353 -21.28 14.02 -4.22
N CYS A 354 -20.84 13.24 -5.22
CA CYS A 354 -21.75 12.55 -6.12
C CYS A 354 -22.62 11.51 -5.42
N GLN A 355 -22.14 10.89 -4.34
CA GLN A 355 -22.84 9.80 -3.66
C GLN A 355 -23.79 10.27 -2.52
N LEU A 356 -23.87 11.58 -2.24
CA LEU A 356 -24.69 12.09 -1.15
C LEU A 356 -26.15 11.69 -1.26
N TYR A 357 -26.69 11.13 -0.19
CA TYR A 357 -28.10 10.94 0.03
C TYR A 357 -28.71 12.18 0.70
N LEU A 358 -30.03 12.34 0.65
CA LEU A 358 -30.69 13.42 1.36
C LEU A 358 -30.48 13.33 2.88
N ASP A 359 -30.41 12.09 3.40
CA ASP A 359 -30.16 11.85 4.81
C ASP A 359 -28.71 12.14 5.23
N ASP A 360 -27.79 12.28 4.28
CA ASP A 360 -26.42 12.70 4.54
C ASP A 360 -26.30 14.22 4.71
N ILE A 361 -27.38 14.97 4.34
CA ILE A 361 -27.48 16.40 4.61
C ILE A 361 -28.21 16.58 5.93
N LYS A 362 -27.47 17.03 6.93
CA LYS A 362 -27.96 17.25 8.29
C LYS A 362 -28.03 18.73 8.60
N LYS A 363 -28.80 19.09 9.64
CA LYS A 363 -28.90 20.45 10.14
C LYS A 363 -28.76 20.47 11.66
N GLU A 364 -27.89 21.32 12.18
CA GLU A 364 -27.75 21.59 13.60
C GLU A 364 -27.84 23.11 13.82
N GLY A 365 -28.87 23.54 14.50
CA GLY A 365 -29.26 24.95 14.55
C GLY A 365 -29.55 25.49 13.15
N ASN A 366 -28.81 26.51 12.73
CA ASN A 366 -28.91 27.09 11.38
C ASN A 366 -27.84 26.59 10.40
N ILE A 367 -26.99 25.62 10.81
CA ILE A 367 -25.88 25.13 10.02
C ILE A 367 -26.27 23.83 9.34
N TYR A 368 -26.29 23.84 8.00
CA TYR A 368 -26.35 22.64 7.20
C TYR A 368 -24.95 22.03 7.05
N TYR A 369 -24.84 20.70 7.07
CA TYR A 369 -23.59 20.00 6.87
C TYR A 369 -23.78 18.67 6.12
N MET A 370 -22.72 18.24 5.46
CA MET A 370 -22.64 16.97 4.75
C MET A 370 -21.99 15.93 5.66
N LEU A 371 -22.58 14.74 5.74
CA LEU A 371 -21.97 13.55 6.34
C LEU A 371 -21.37 12.69 5.22
N PHE A 372 -20.06 12.62 5.11
CA PHE A 372 -19.40 11.68 4.21
C PHE A 372 -19.21 10.33 4.90
N THR A 373 -19.85 9.31 4.37
CA THR A 373 -19.95 7.97 4.97
C THR A 373 -19.95 6.88 3.90
N ASP A 374 -19.81 5.63 4.33
CA ASP A 374 -19.89 4.40 3.52
C ASP A 374 -20.89 3.40 4.15
N GLU A 375 -21.90 3.90 4.83
CA GLU A 375 -22.89 3.06 5.53
C GLU A 375 -23.82 2.30 4.58
N ARG A 376 -24.02 2.82 3.35
CA ARG A 376 -24.80 2.15 2.32
C ARG A 376 -23.90 1.39 1.36
N LYS A 377 -24.41 0.29 0.79
CA LYS A 377 -23.63 -0.61 -0.10
C LYS A 377 -23.05 0.08 -1.35
N ASP A 378 -23.71 1.14 -1.81
CA ASP A 378 -23.33 1.94 -2.97
C ASP A 378 -22.55 3.21 -2.61
N GLN A 379 -22.29 3.45 -1.32
CA GLN A 379 -21.40 4.50 -0.84
C GLN A 379 -19.97 3.95 -0.67
N HIS A 380 -19.00 4.76 -1.03
CA HIS A 380 -17.60 4.39 -0.93
C HIS A 380 -16.73 5.58 -0.50
N ILE A 381 -15.95 5.40 0.56
CA ILE A 381 -14.91 6.32 0.99
C ILE A 381 -13.52 5.71 0.77
N LYS A 382 -12.53 6.56 0.51
CA LYS A 382 -11.18 6.11 0.15
C LYS A 382 -10.42 5.47 1.32
N ASN A 383 -10.61 6.01 2.52
CA ASN A 383 -9.95 5.58 3.76
C ASN A 383 -10.81 6.02 4.96
N LYS A 384 -10.48 5.52 6.16
CA LYS A 384 -11.22 5.82 7.40
C LYS A 384 -11.31 7.31 7.71
N SER A 385 -10.25 8.08 7.45
CA SER A 385 -10.23 9.54 7.65
C SER A 385 -11.16 10.31 6.72
N SER A 386 -11.66 9.65 5.67
CA SER A 386 -12.66 10.24 4.77
C SER A 386 -14.07 10.26 5.38
N LYS A 387 -14.37 9.42 6.39
CA LYS A 387 -15.64 9.48 7.15
C LYS A 387 -15.60 10.70 8.05
N ARG A 388 -16.43 11.69 7.74
CA ARG A 388 -16.41 13.00 8.42
C ARG A 388 -17.65 13.81 8.16
N ILE A 389 -17.84 14.86 8.97
CA ILE A 389 -18.82 15.92 8.74
C ILE A 389 -18.13 17.14 8.13
N VAL A 390 -18.79 17.80 7.18
CA VAL A 390 -18.30 19.05 6.56
C VAL A 390 -19.44 20.04 6.46
N PRO A 391 -19.33 21.22 7.11
CA PRO A 391 -20.38 22.25 6.99
C PRO A 391 -20.57 22.68 5.53
N ILE A 392 -21.78 23.08 5.18
CA ILE A 392 -22.05 23.71 3.89
C ILE A 392 -21.71 25.20 4.02
N HIS A 393 -20.78 25.65 3.20
CA HIS A 393 -20.30 27.04 3.24
C HIS A 393 -21.42 28.04 2.94
N PRO A 394 -21.48 29.21 3.63
CA PRO A 394 -22.52 30.22 3.41
C PRO A 394 -22.71 30.59 1.93
N LYS A 395 -21.61 30.71 1.19
CA LYS A 395 -21.69 31.03 -0.25
C LYS A 395 -22.45 29.96 -1.06
N VAL A 396 -22.34 28.68 -0.71
CA VAL A 396 -23.11 27.59 -1.35
C VAL A 396 -24.59 27.72 -0.99
N MET A 397 -24.91 28.12 0.24
CA MET A 397 -26.30 28.39 0.67
C MET A 397 -26.89 29.56 -0.11
N GLU A 398 -26.14 30.68 -0.23
CA GLU A 398 -26.51 31.85 -1.03
C GLU A 398 -26.80 31.49 -2.50
N MET A 399 -26.10 30.50 -3.03
CA MET A 399 -26.28 30.00 -4.39
C MET A 399 -27.54 29.12 -4.59
N GLY A 400 -28.38 28.98 -3.56
CA GLY A 400 -29.68 28.31 -3.65
C GLY A 400 -29.66 26.84 -3.25
N PHE A 401 -28.72 26.43 -2.40
CA PHE A 401 -28.61 25.03 -2.00
C PHE A 401 -29.83 24.55 -1.20
N GLU A 402 -30.35 25.37 -0.29
CA GLU A 402 -31.51 24.99 0.53
C GLU A 402 -32.77 24.79 -0.34
N GLU A 403 -33.01 25.69 -1.28
CA GLU A 403 -34.12 25.57 -2.22
C GLU A 403 -34.02 24.28 -3.05
N TYR A 404 -32.84 23.97 -3.54
CA TYR A 404 -32.59 22.72 -4.26
C TYR A 404 -32.83 21.50 -3.38
N TYR A 405 -32.23 21.46 -2.18
CA TYR A 405 -32.39 20.38 -1.22
C TYR A 405 -33.87 20.13 -0.89
N MET A 406 -34.62 21.18 -0.61
CA MET A 406 -36.06 21.10 -0.31
C MET A 406 -36.86 20.61 -1.54
N SER A 407 -36.52 21.04 -2.76
CA SER A 407 -37.17 20.59 -3.98
C SER A 407 -36.97 19.08 -4.22
N VAL A 408 -35.75 18.58 -4.01
CA VAL A 408 -35.44 17.15 -4.15
C VAL A 408 -36.16 16.32 -3.08
N ARG A 409 -36.24 16.84 -1.84
CA ARG A 409 -36.97 16.23 -0.73
C ARG A 409 -38.48 16.16 -0.99
N ALA A 410 -39.06 17.23 -1.51
CA ALA A 410 -40.49 17.26 -1.88
C ALA A 410 -40.84 16.22 -2.95
N LYS A 411 -39.91 15.90 -3.83
CA LYS A 411 -40.05 14.85 -4.86
C LYS A 411 -39.79 13.43 -4.32
N ARG A 412 -39.57 13.28 -2.99
CA ARG A 412 -39.32 12.00 -2.32
C ARG A 412 -38.18 11.20 -2.95
N LYS A 413 -37.15 11.90 -3.44
CA LYS A 413 -35.92 11.24 -3.90
C LYS A 413 -35.08 10.83 -2.71
N GLU A 414 -34.31 9.77 -2.84
CA GLU A 414 -33.40 9.31 -1.78
C GLU A 414 -32.07 10.04 -1.83
N ARG A 415 -31.56 10.32 -3.05
CA ARG A 415 -30.25 10.92 -3.26
C ARG A 415 -30.32 12.38 -3.63
N LEU A 416 -29.36 13.17 -3.12
CA LEU A 416 -29.26 14.60 -3.43
C LEU A 416 -29.08 14.82 -4.94
N PHE A 417 -28.20 14.05 -5.58
CA PHE A 417 -27.98 14.09 -7.03
C PHE A 417 -28.51 12.80 -7.67
N TYR A 418 -29.81 12.58 -7.61
CA TYR A 418 -30.47 11.38 -8.12
C TYR A 418 -30.35 11.17 -9.65
N GLN A 419 -29.89 12.19 -10.38
CA GLN A 419 -29.62 12.14 -11.81
C GLN A 419 -28.32 11.36 -12.16
N LEU A 420 -27.49 11.08 -11.19
CA LEU A 420 -26.25 10.33 -11.34
C LEU A 420 -26.52 8.83 -11.14
N SER A 421 -26.09 8.01 -12.10
CA SER A 421 -26.22 6.56 -12.03
C SER A 421 -24.99 5.92 -11.42
N TYR A 422 -25.19 4.83 -10.68
CA TYR A 422 -24.13 4.02 -10.12
C TYR A 422 -23.48 3.10 -11.16
N SER A 423 -22.17 2.90 -11.05
CA SER A 423 -21.44 1.84 -11.74
C SER A 423 -20.36 1.28 -10.81
N ASP A 424 -20.13 -0.03 -10.84
CA ASP A 424 -19.10 -0.68 -10.01
C ASP A 424 -17.69 -0.14 -10.28
N ALA A 425 -17.43 0.28 -11.51
CA ALA A 425 -16.10 0.79 -11.92
C ALA A 425 -15.79 2.20 -11.37
N ASN A 426 -16.78 3.09 -11.37
CA ASN A 426 -16.59 4.52 -11.10
C ASN A 426 -17.62 5.10 -10.12
N HIS A 427 -18.38 4.24 -9.45
CA HIS A 427 -19.46 4.64 -8.54
C HIS A 427 -20.42 5.64 -9.21
N TYR A 428 -20.62 6.82 -8.64
CA TYR A 428 -21.52 7.85 -9.17
C TYR A 428 -20.82 8.93 -10.01
N THR A 429 -19.50 8.81 -10.24
CA THR A 429 -18.72 9.91 -10.82
C THR A 429 -18.71 10.01 -12.32
N ASP A 430 -19.13 8.97 -13.05
CA ASP A 430 -18.98 8.86 -14.50
C ASP A 430 -19.57 10.05 -15.27
N LYS A 431 -20.85 10.33 -15.02
CA LYS A 431 -21.60 11.39 -15.74
C LYS A 431 -21.01 12.77 -15.44
N MET A 432 -20.71 13.03 -14.16
CA MET A 432 -20.12 14.30 -13.72
C MET A 432 -18.70 14.48 -14.23
N SER A 433 -17.85 13.47 -14.12
CA SER A 433 -16.46 13.53 -14.56
C SER A 433 -16.34 13.75 -16.08
N LYS A 434 -17.15 13.04 -16.87
CA LYS A 434 -17.19 13.20 -18.34
C LYS A 434 -17.70 14.58 -18.75
N TRP A 435 -18.75 15.07 -18.08
CA TRP A 435 -19.26 16.41 -18.35
C TRP A 435 -18.22 17.48 -17.98
N PHE A 436 -17.65 17.42 -16.78
CA PHE A 436 -16.71 18.42 -16.33
C PHE A 436 -15.43 18.45 -17.20
N GLY A 437 -14.98 17.27 -17.65
CA GLY A 437 -13.85 17.20 -18.60
C GLY A 437 -14.13 17.94 -19.90
N ARG A 438 -15.33 17.77 -20.49
CA ARG A 438 -15.75 18.51 -21.70
C ARG A 438 -15.92 20.00 -21.43
N TYR A 439 -16.49 20.35 -20.29
CA TYR A 439 -16.64 21.74 -19.88
C TYR A 439 -15.28 22.47 -19.78
N LEU A 440 -14.27 21.81 -19.22
CA LEU A 440 -12.91 22.36 -19.21
C LEU A 440 -12.30 22.48 -20.63
N ASP A 441 -12.61 21.55 -21.54
CA ASP A 441 -12.20 21.63 -22.96
C ASP A 441 -12.82 22.84 -23.64
N GLU A 442 -14.12 23.06 -23.49
CA GLU A 442 -14.88 24.18 -24.06
C GLU A 442 -14.36 25.54 -23.55
N LEU A 443 -13.90 25.60 -22.30
CA LEU A 443 -13.31 26.80 -21.70
C LEU A 443 -11.83 27.01 -22.06
N GLY A 444 -11.22 26.09 -22.80
CA GLY A 444 -9.79 26.13 -23.15
C GLY A 444 -8.85 25.96 -21.93
N ILE A 445 -9.30 25.25 -20.89
CA ILE A 445 -8.55 25.04 -19.64
C ILE A 445 -7.95 23.64 -19.56
N LYS A 446 -8.55 22.66 -20.24
CA LYS A 446 -8.20 21.25 -20.07
C LYS A 446 -6.74 20.97 -20.40
N SER A 447 -6.10 20.25 -19.49
CA SER A 447 -4.79 19.67 -19.68
C SER A 447 -4.73 18.30 -19.00
N LYS A 448 -3.67 17.53 -19.23
CA LYS A 448 -3.47 16.25 -18.52
C LYS A 448 -3.44 16.42 -16.98
N ARG A 449 -3.17 17.64 -16.49
CA ARG A 449 -3.00 17.96 -15.06
C ARG A 449 -4.17 18.74 -14.47
N LYS A 450 -5.13 19.23 -15.28
CA LYS A 450 -6.32 19.97 -14.85
C LYS A 450 -7.57 19.09 -14.98
N VAL A 451 -8.14 18.71 -13.85
CA VAL A 451 -9.30 17.82 -13.74
C VAL A 451 -10.17 18.28 -12.57
N PHE A 452 -11.29 17.61 -12.32
CA PHE A 452 -12.14 17.95 -11.16
C PHE A 452 -11.38 17.95 -9.82
N HIS A 453 -10.42 17.03 -9.66
CA HIS A 453 -9.59 16.95 -8.43
C HIS A 453 -8.71 18.20 -8.20
N SER A 454 -8.53 19.03 -9.22
CA SER A 454 -7.83 20.32 -9.13
C SER A 454 -8.48 21.30 -8.15
N PHE A 455 -9.80 21.21 -7.91
CA PHE A 455 -10.47 21.95 -6.83
C PHE A 455 -9.88 21.60 -5.46
N ARG A 456 -9.68 20.31 -5.19
CA ARG A 456 -9.10 19.87 -3.91
C ARG A 456 -7.64 20.29 -3.74
N HIS A 457 -6.88 20.30 -4.84
CA HIS A 457 -5.50 20.84 -4.83
C HIS A 457 -5.46 22.35 -4.63
N LEU A 458 -6.48 23.08 -5.07
CA LEU A 458 -6.65 24.50 -4.81
C LEU A 458 -7.04 24.77 -3.36
N VAL A 459 -8.06 24.09 -2.86
CA VAL A 459 -8.62 24.37 -1.52
C VAL A 459 -7.60 24.16 -0.41
N LYS A 460 -6.68 23.22 -0.55
CA LYS A 460 -5.66 22.95 0.46
C LYS A 460 -4.78 24.18 0.80
N PRO A 461 -4.11 24.83 -0.16
CA PRO A 461 -3.35 26.05 0.12
C PRO A 461 -4.26 27.21 0.54
N GLU A 462 -5.45 27.36 -0.03
CA GLU A 462 -6.37 28.45 0.31
C GLU A 462 -6.85 28.35 1.78
N LEU A 463 -7.10 27.15 2.32
CA LEU A 463 -7.43 26.96 3.74
C LEU A 463 -6.25 27.38 4.64
N ARG A 464 -5.02 27.02 4.26
CA ARG A 464 -3.82 27.42 5.00
C ARG A 464 -3.63 28.93 4.96
N ASP A 465 -3.75 29.53 3.78
CA ASP A 465 -3.54 30.95 3.54
C ASP A 465 -4.65 31.81 4.19
N ALA A 466 -5.84 31.22 4.42
CA ALA A 466 -6.91 31.78 5.25
C ALA A 466 -6.64 31.68 6.77
N GLY A 467 -5.49 31.16 7.20
CA GLY A 467 -5.12 31.03 8.61
C GLY A 467 -5.90 29.95 9.38
N ILE A 468 -6.46 28.97 8.67
CA ILE A 468 -7.20 27.87 9.32
C ILE A 468 -6.18 26.87 9.89
N PRO A 469 -6.24 26.50 11.18
CA PRO A 469 -5.36 25.52 11.78
C PRO A 469 -5.37 24.16 11.06
N GLN A 470 -4.22 23.47 11.00
CA GLN A 470 -4.03 22.25 10.24
C GLN A 470 -5.03 21.14 10.61
N GLU A 471 -5.39 21.03 11.88
CA GLU A 471 -6.37 20.07 12.38
C GLU A 471 -7.75 20.25 11.74
N TYR A 472 -8.23 21.49 11.58
CA TYR A 472 -9.49 21.78 10.90
C TYR A 472 -9.39 21.60 9.39
N GLN A 473 -8.23 21.94 8.78
CA GLN A 473 -7.98 21.62 7.37
C GLN A 473 -8.08 20.11 7.13
N ASN A 474 -7.48 19.30 8.02
CA ASN A 474 -7.52 17.84 7.96
C ASN A 474 -8.95 17.33 8.13
N ALA A 475 -9.71 17.87 9.11
CA ALA A 475 -11.09 17.49 9.35
C ALA A 475 -12.00 17.83 8.15
N ILE A 476 -11.90 19.03 7.60
CA ILE A 476 -12.71 19.48 6.45
C ILE A 476 -12.38 18.65 5.20
N CYS A 477 -11.11 18.50 4.89
CA CYS A 477 -10.69 17.83 3.66
C CYS A 477 -10.58 16.30 3.78
N GLY A 478 -10.59 15.72 4.98
CA GLY A 478 -10.40 14.28 5.21
C GLY A 478 -8.98 13.85 4.82
N TRP A 479 -7.97 14.51 5.39
CA TRP A 479 -6.58 14.08 5.37
C TRP A 479 -6.22 13.42 6.68
N GLU A 480 -5.31 12.46 6.63
CA GLU A 480 -4.75 11.87 7.85
C GLU A 480 -3.75 12.84 8.46
N GLY A 481 -3.87 13.08 9.77
CA GLY A 481 -2.86 13.79 10.53
C GLY A 481 -1.53 13.01 10.55
N GLN A 482 -0.42 13.71 10.68
CA GLN A 482 0.90 13.07 10.75
C GLN A 482 1.16 12.42 12.11
N ASP A 483 0.56 12.92 13.18
CA ASP A 483 0.70 12.42 14.53
C ASP A 483 -0.44 11.47 14.95
N THR A 484 -0.11 10.54 15.87
CA THR A 484 -1.05 9.55 16.41
C THR A 484 -2.22 10.21 17.15
N GLY A 485 -1.99 11.37 17.80
CA GLY A 485 -3.03 12.17 18.44
C GLY A 485 -4.01 12.77 17.45
N GLU A 486 -3.55 13.35 16.35
CA GLU A 486 -4.39 13.90 15.27
C GLU A 486 -5.26 12.84 14.58
N ARG A 487 -4.77 11.59 14.49
CA ARG A 487 -5.54 10.46 13.91
C ARG A 487 -6.75 10.09 14.76
N THR A 488 -6.66 10.26 16.06
CA THR A 488 -7.72 9.86 17.02
C THR A 488 -8.76 10.97 17.24
N TYR A 489 -8.36 12.24 17.14
CA TYR A 489 -9.22 13.40 17.45
C TYR A 489 -9.93 13.99 16.21
N GLY A 490 -9.57 13.63 14.99
CA GLY A 490 -10.09 14.26 13.77
C GLY A 490 -11.59 14.09 13.47
N SER A 491 -12.33 13.33 14.28
CA SER A 491 -13.78 13.06 14.09
C SER A 491 -14.72 13.78 15.05
N ASN A 492 -14.21 14.55 16.04
CA ASN A 492 -15.02 15.02 17.17
C ASN A 492 -15.18 16.55 17.26
N PHE A 493 -14.87 17.30 16.20
CA PHE A 493 -15.12 18.75 16.23
C PHE A 493 -16.61 19.05 16.19
N LYS A 494 -17.06 19.99 17.03
CA LYS A 494 -18.42 20.51 16.96
C LYS A 494 -18.64 21.22 15.61
N ILE A 495 -19.84 21.06 15.05
CA ILE A 495 -20.16 21.58 13.73
C ILE A 495 -20.01 23.10 13.61
N ASN A 496 -20.37 23.84 14.67
CA ASN A 496 -20.22 25.29 14.71
C ASN A 496 -18.75 25.75 14.64
N VAL A 497 -17.83 24.98 15.23
CA VAL A 497 -16.39 25.29 15.17
C VAL A 497 -15.88 25.09 13.75
N LEU A 498 -16.18 23.92 13.13
CA LEU A 498 -15.82 23.67 11.72
C LEU A 498 -16.45 24.69 10.77
N TYR A 499 -17.69 25.11 11.04
CA TYR A 499 -18.38 26.12 10.24
C TYR A 499 -17.68 27.47 10.32
N ASN A 500 -17.35 27.93 11.52
CA ASN A 500 -16.66 29.20 11.72
C ASN A 500 -15.27 29.21 11.03
N GLU A 501 -14.56 28.10 11.12
CA GLU A 501 -13.29 27.95 10.43
C GLU A 501 -13.48 27.94 8.89
N LEU A 502 -14.44 27.15 8.39
CA LEU A 502 -14.70 27.09 6.96
C LEU A 502 -15.15 28.43 6.37
N CYS A 503 -15.86 29.27 7.11
CA CYS A 503 -16.27 30.61 6.70
C CYS A 503 -15.11 31.57 6.42
N LYS A 504 -13.88 31.24 6.90
CA LYS A 504 -12.66 32.00 6.55
C LYS A 504 -12.22 31.77 5.11
N LEU A 505 -12.61 30.64 4.50
CA LEU A 505 -12.31 30.35 3.09
C LEU A 505 -13.14 31.27 2.18
N LYS A 506 -12.49 32.19 1.50
CA LYS A 506 -13.15 33.17 0.63
C LYS A 506 -12.46 33.28 -0.71
N PHE A 507 -13.25 33.51 -1.76
CA PHE A 507 -12.78 33.80 -3.12
C PHE A 507 -13.34 35.15 -3.61
N PRO A 508 -12.89 36.29 -3.04
CA PRO A 508 -13.50 37.62 -3.32
C PRO A 508 -13.52 37.96 -4.82
N PHE A 509 -12.53 37.47 -5.58
CA PHE A 509 -12.44 37.69 -7.04
C PHE A 509 -13.54 36.95 -7.82
N LEU A 510 -14.34 36.07 -7.18
CA LEU A 510 -15.51 35.39 -7.76
C LEU A 510 -16.85 35.97 -7.29
N ASP A 511 -16.89 36.83 -6.30
CA ASP A 511 -18.14 37.27 -5.65
C ASP A 511 -19.11 37.89 -6.66
N GLU A 512 -18.63 38.73 -7.57
CA GLU A 512 -19.46 39.33 -8.61
C GLU A 512 -19.99 38.28 -9.60
N ASN A 513 -19.13 37.33 -10.03
CA ASN A 513 -19.55 36.26 -10.93
C ASN A 513 -20.61 35.38 -10.28
N LEU A 514 -20.39 34.96 -9.03
CA LEU A 514 -21.34 34.13 -8.29
C LEU A 514 -22.67 34.86 -8.07
N LYS A 515 -22.65 36.17 -7.75
CA LYS A 515 -23.85 36.98 -7.64
C LYS A 515 -24.63 36.99 -8.94
N LYS A 516 -24.00 37.29 -10.08
CA LYS A 516 -24.63 37.27 -11.41
C LYS A 516 -25.17 35.87 -11.79
N ILE A 517 -24.42 34.80 -11.45
CA ILE A 517 -24.90 33.42 -11.62
C ILE A 517 -26.18 33.21 -10.85
N ARG A 518 -26.25 33.65 -9.56
CA ARG A 518 -27.43 33.49 -8.73
C ARG A 518 -28.63 34.30 -9.25
N GLU A 519 -28.41 35.55 -9.63
CA GLU A 519 -29.44 36.41 -10.22
C GLU A 519 -30.04 35.79 -11.48
N ARG A 520 -29.21 35.24 -12.36
CA ARG A 520 -29.65 34.51 -13.57
C ARG A 520 -30.51 33.26 -13.26
N GLN A 521 -30.33 32.62 -12.09
CA GLN A 521 -31.15 31.49 -11.65
C GLN A 521 -32.54 31.91 -11.20
N ILE A 522 -32.70 33.13 -10.68
CA ILE A 522 -33.95 33.63 -10.12
C ILE A 522 -34.84 34.23 -11.25
N THR A 523 -34.23 34.80 -12.27
CA THR A 523 -34.94 35.38 -13.39
C THR A 523 -35.49 34.27 -14.31
N PRO A 524 -36.82 34.18 -14.55
CA PRO A 524 -37.36 33.20 -15.47
C PRO A 524 -36.71 33.34 -16.87
N ARG A 525 -36.34 32.22 -17.49
CA ARG A 525 -36.05 32.24 -18.92
C ARG A 525 -37.30 32.73 -19.63
N LEU A 526 -37.23 33.92 -20.22
CA LEU A 526 -38.17 34.29 -21.27
C LEU A 526 -38.03 33.23 -22.36
N ALA A 527 -39.08 32.43 -22.57
CA ALA A 527 -39.16 31.30 -23.49
C ALA A 527 -38.91 31.70 -24.93
#